data_dfc98c7c1609e907c1c539a00bb128e7
#
_entry.id   dfc98c7c1609e907c1c539a00bb128e7
#
_cell.length_a   1.000
_cell.length_b   1.000
_cell.length_c   1.000
_cell.angle_alpha   90.00
_cell.angle_beta   90.00
_cell.angle_gamma   90.00
#
_symmetry.space_group_name_H-M   'P 1'
#
loop_
_entity.id
_entity.type
_entity.pdbx_description
1 polymer ?
#
loop_
_entity_poly.entity_id
_entity_poly.type
_entity_poly.pdbx_seq_one_letter_code
_entity_poly.pdbx_strand_id
1 'polypeptide(L)'
;GRFSVLTPVGLLPIAIAGFDIRTLVSGAVAMEKACGEDIPFEKNPAAIYAATRNALYQSGKKIEILVNFNPKLHFFAEWWKQLYGESEGKENLGIYPASVDFTTDLHSMGQWIQEGERTIFETVLSVAQMKHTVNIPSDKDNLDGLNFLSGKRVDEVNKMAELGTQIAHVDGGVPNLKIEIPELSELYLGQLI
;
A
#
# COMPACT_ATOMS: atom_id res chain seq x y z
N GLY A 1 -4.55 15.73 14.63
CA GLY A 1 -5.45 15.07 13.72
C GLY A 1 -4.73 14.37 12.58
N ARG A 2 -5.47 13.92 11.61
CA ARG A 2 -5.01 13.09 10.50
C ARG A 2 -3.87 13.66 9.64
N PHE A 3 -3.70 14.98 9.62
CA PHE A 3 -2.61 15.67 8.89
C PHE A 3 -1.38 15.99 9.74
N SER A 4 -1.33 15.56 11.00
CA SER A 4 -0.31 16.05 11.95
C SER A 4 0.90 15.13 12.11
N VAL A 5 1.03 14.08 11.29
CA VAL A 5 2.16 13.14 11.39
C VAL A 5 3.52 13.82 11.22
N LEU A 6 3.64 14.83 10.36
CA LEU A 6 4.86 15.61 10.14
C LEU A 6 5.00 16.82 11.10
N THR A 7 4.19 16.91 12.14
CA THR A 7 4.30 17.89 13.21
C THR A 7 4.93 17.27 14.46
N PRO A 8 5.23 18.04 15.51
CA PRO A 8 5.79 17.49 16.74
C PRO A 8 5.02 16.32 17.34
N VAL A 9 3.70 16.23 17.13
CA VAL A 9 2.88 15.14 17.67
C VAL A 9 3.23 13.78 17.04
N GLY A 10 3.62 13.76 15.77
CA GLY A 10 4.10 12.53 15.09
C GLY A 10 5.62 12.39 15.17
N LEU A 11 6.37 13.48 14.92
CA LEU A 11 7.83 13.42 14.83
C LEU A 11 8.51 13.08 16.16
N LEU A 12 7.97 13.54 17.31
CA LEU A 12 8.57 13.25 18.60
C LEU A 12 8.58 11.77 18.94
N PRO A 13 7.46 11.02 18.89
CA PRO A 13 7.50 9.58 19.15
C PRO A 13 8.32 8.82 18.11
N ILE A 14 8.32 9.22 16.83
CA ILE A 14 9.15 8.62 15.79
C ILE A 14 10.64 8.79 16.12
N ALA A 15 11.06 9.97 16.56
CA ALA A 15 12.44 10.24 17.00
C ALA A 15 12.83 9.43 18.24
N ILE A 16 11.92 9.32 19.24
CA ILE A 16 12.15 8.52 20.45
C ILE A 16 12.28 7.03 20.09
N ALA A 17 11.56 6.55 19.08
CA ALA A 17 11.70 5.19 18.58
C ALA A 17 13.00 4.93 17.80
N GLY A 18 13.83 5.97 17.58
CA GLY A 18 15.15 5.86 16.96
C GLY A 18 15.18 6.01 15.45
N PHE A 19 14.10 6.45 14.83
CA PHE A 19 14.03 6.71 13.38
C PHE A 19 14.57 8.10 13.02
N ASP A 20 15.12 8.23 11.81
CA ASP A 20 15.63 9.50 11.30
C ASP A 20 14.48 10.39 10.78
N ILE A 21 14.00 11.27 11.69
CA ILE A 21 12.94 12.24 11.34
C ILE A 21 13.36 13.27 10.31
N ARG A 22 14.66 13.56 10.15
CA ARG A 22 15.14 14.50 9.13
C ARG A 22 15.02 13.90 7.75
N THR A 23 15.41 12.65 7.61
CA THR A 23 15.24 11.88 6.37
C THR A 23 13.76 11.71 6.03
N LEU A 24 12.90 11.44 7.02
CA LEU A 24 11.44 11.37 6.83
C LEU A 24 10.89 12.70 6.26
N VAL A 25 11.20 13.83 6.90
CA VAL A 25 10.76 15.16 6.45
C VAL A 25 11.33 15.51 5.08
N SER A 26 12.58 15.13 4.79
CA SER A 26 13.16 15.39 3.47
C SER A 26 12.44 14.63 2.36
N GLY A 27 11.93 13.42 2.64
CA GLY A 27 11.06 12.67 1.73
C GLY A 27 9.77 13.42 1.41
N ALA A 28 9.08 13.92 2.44
CA ALA A 28 7.86 14.71 2.28
C ALA A 28 8.11 16.00 1.47
N VAL A 29 9.19 16.74 1.75
CA VAL A 29 9.59 17.94 0.98
C VAL A 29 9.90 17.62 -0.49
N ALA A 30 10.52 16.46 -0.75
CA ALA A 30 10.79 16.04 -2.13
C ALA A 30 9.50 15.78 -2.88
N MET A 31 8.51 15.16 -2.23
CA MET A 31 7.22 14.85 -2.85
C MET A 31 6.32 16.07 -2.98
N GLU A 32 6.34 16.99 -2.02
CA GLU A 32 5.69 18.31 -2.13
C GLU A 32 6.12 19.02 -3.42
N LYS A 33 7.42 19.01 -3.72
CA LYS A 33 7.94 19.59 -4.96
C LYS A 33 7.51 18.84 -6.22
N ALA A 34 7.44 17.51 -6.15
CA ALA A 34 7.04 16.66 -7.28
C ALA A 34 5.53 16.73 -7.56
N CYS A 35 4.73 17.16 -6.58
CA CYS A 35 3.27 17.22 -6.65
C CYS A 35 2.74 18.68 -6.60
N GLY A 36 3.63 19.68 -6.72
CA GLY A 36 3.26 21.10 -6.68
C GLY A 36 2.32 21.53 -7.80
N GLU A 37 1.68 22.68 -7.63
CA GLU A 37 0.68 23.23 -8.56
C GLU A 37 1.24 23.47 -9.97
N ASP A 38 2.54 23.79 -10.07
CA ASP A 38 3.22 24.07 -11.35
C ASP A 38 3.65 22.79 -12.08
N ILE A 39 3.46 21.61 -11.49
CA ILE A 39 3.84 20.34 -12.12
C ILE A 39 2.75 19.91 -13.10
N PRO A 40 3.10 19.67 -14.39
CA PRO A 40 2.14 19.19 -15.37
C PRO A 40 1.43 17.91 -14.91
N PHE A 41 0.13 17.81 -15.21
CA PHE A 41 -0.71 16.69 -14.77
C PHE A 41 -0.05 15.31 -15.02
N GLU A 42 0.52 15.12 -16.22
CA GLU A 42 1.13 13.85 -16.65
C GLU A 42 2.41 13.49 -15.90
N LYS A 43 2.94 14.43 -15.13
CA LYS A 43 4.16 14.26 -14.30
C LYS A 43 3.86 14.34 -12.80
N ASN A 44 2.63 14.63 -12.44
CA ASN A 44 2.21 14.79 -11.04
C ASN A 44 1.53 13.50 -10.57
N PRO A 45 2.23 12.62 -9.82
CA PRO A 45 1.67 11.33 -9.40
C PRO A 45 0.45 11.48 -8.49
N ALA A 46 0.41 12.50 -7.63
CA ALA A 46 -0.74 12.76 -6.76
C ALA A 46 -1.98 13.18 -7.57
N ALA A 47 -1.79 14.04 -8.58
CA ALA A 47 -2.88 14.47 -9.47
C ALA A 47 -3.42 13.30 -10.31
N ILE A 48 -2.52 12.45 -10.85
CA ILE A 48 -2.90 11.24 -11.60
C ILE A 48 -3.68 10.28 -10.70
N TYR A 49 -3.20 10.03 -9.49
CA TYR A 49 -3.86 9.15 -8.53
C TYR A 49 -5.25 9.69 -8.16
N ALA A 50 -5.36 10.97 -7.81
CA ALA A 50 -6.63 11.60 -7.46
C ALA A 50 -7.64 11.55 -8.62
N ALA A 51 -7.21 11.85 -9.85
CA ALA A 51 -8.07 11.80 -11.02
C ALA A 51 -8.54 10.37 -11.32
N THR A 52 -7.66 9.37 -11.19
CA THR A 52 -7.99 7.96 -11.42
C THR A 52 -9.01 7.49 -10.37
N ARG A 53 -8.81 7.80 -9.10
CA ARG A 53 -9.76 7.51 -8.02
C ARG A 53 -11.13 8.13 -8.30
N ASN A 54 -11.15 9.39 -8.72
CA ASN A 54 -12.41 10.05 -9.06
C ASN A 54 -13.10 9.39 -10.27
N ALA A 55 -12.36 9.03 -11.32
CA ALA A 55 -12.93 8.31 -12.46
C ALA A 55 -13.52 6.95 -12.04
N LEU A 56 -12.84 6.20 -11.20
CA LEU A 56 -13.33 4.94 -10.64
C LEU A 56 -14.59 5.17 -9.79
N TYR A 57 -14.61 6.20 -8.94
CA TYR A 57 -15.80 6.56 -8.17
C TYR A 57 -17.00 6.89 -9.06
N GLN A 58 -16.81 7.66 -10.12
CA GLN A 58 -17.87 7.98 -11.08
C GLN A 58 -18.36 6.75 -11.86
N SER A 59 -17.49 5.75 -12.05
CA SER A 59 -17.85 4.46 -12.66
C SER A 59 -18.57 3.49 -11.71
N GLY A 60 -18.83 3.90 -10.46
CA GLY A 60 -19.54 3.10 -9.47
C GLY A 60 -18.64 2.34 -8.48
N LYS A 61 -17.32 2.54 -8.53
CA LYS A 61 -16.41 1.97 -7.53
C LYS A 61 -16.43 2.82 -6.28
N LYS A 62 -17.05 2.34 -5.22
CA LYS A 62 -17.32 3.11 -4.00
C LYS A 62 -16.38 2.81 -2.84
N ILE A 63 -15.60 1.76 -2.97
CA ILE A 63 -14.67 1.29 -1.93
C ILE A 63 -13.28 1.18 -2.53
N GLU A 64 -12.31 1.83 -1.91
CA GLU A 64 -10.90 1.65 -2.19
C GLU A 64 -10.28 0.77 -1.12
N ILE A 65 -9.59 -0.28 -1.54
CA ILE A 65 -8.87 -1.18 -0.65
C ILE A 65 -7.37 -0.94 -0.82
N LEU A 66 -6.73 -0.37 0.21
CA LEU A 66 -5.29 -0.29 0.27
C LEU A 66 -4.73 -1.67 0.63
N VAL A 67 -4.00 -2.26 -0.31
CA VAL A 67 -3.43 -3.61 -0.20
C VAL A 67 -1.95 -3.51 0.11
N ASN A 68 -1.48 -4.20 1.12
CA ASN A 68 -0.05 -4.36 1.36
C ASN A 68 0.32 -5.84 1.55
N PHE A 69 1.54 -6.20 1.13
CA PHE A 69 2.16 -7.52 1.31
C PHE A 69 3.31 -7.46 2.33
N ASN A 70 3.47 -6.32 3.02
CA ASN A 70 4.50 -6.13 4.04
C ASN A 70 3.85 -5.79 5.38
N PRO A 71 3.89 -6.68 6.39
CA PRO A 71 3.24 -6.45 7.68
C PRO A 71 3.66 -5.15 8.40
N LYS A 72 4.82 -4.60 8.07
CA LYS A 72 5.29 -3.32 8.64
C LYS A 72 4.47 -2.12 8.15
N LEU A 73 3.70 -2.26 7.08
CA LEU A 73 2.84 -1.22 6.54
C LEU A 73 1.42 -1.24 7.13
N HIS A 74 1.11 -2.19 8.00
CA HIS A 74 -0.20 -2.30 8.64
C HIS A 74 -0.66 -0.96 9.25
N PHE A 75 0.12 -0.36 10.13
CA PHE A 75 -0.26 0.90 10.78
C PHE A 75 -0.21 2.11 9.84
N PHE A 76 0.55 2.04 8.74
CA PHE A 76 0.46 3.03 7.68
C PHE A 76 -0.92 2.97 7.00
N ALA A 77 -1.42 1.78 6.73
CA ALA A 77 -2.77 1.58 6.17
C ALA A 77 -3.87 2.03 7.16
N GLU A 78 -3.70 1.81 8.47
CA GLU A 78 -4.63 2.32 9.49
C GLU A 78 -4.68 3.87 9.51
N TRP A 79 -3.51 4.53 9.44
CA TRP A 79 -3.45 5.98 9.31
C TRP A 79 -4.08 6.47 7.99
N TRP A 80 -3.82 5.79 6.88
CA TRP A 80 -4.40 6.11 5.57
C TRP A 80 -5.93 6.05 5.60
N LYS A 81 -6.51 5.04 6.25
CA LYS A 81 -7.98 4.95 6.46
C LYS A 81 -8.52 6.15 7.21
N GLN A 82 -7.86 6.58 8.28
CA GLN A 82 -8.24 7.77 9.01
C GLN A 82 -8.15 9.02 8.14
N LEU A 83 -7.04 9.18 7.41
CA LEU A 83 -6.80 10.32 6.53
C LEU A 83 -7.92 10.50 5.51
N TYR A 84 -8.22 9.45 4.76
CA TYR A 84 -9.22 9.50 3.70
C TYR A 84 -10.64 9.48 4.25
N GLY A 85 -10.94 8.68 5.25
CA GLY A 85 -12.27 8.60 5.86
C GLY A 85 -12.74 9.93 6.43
N GLU A 86 -11.87 10.63 7.19
CA GLU A 86 -12.18 11.95 7.73
C GLU A 86 -12.15 13.08 6.66
N SER A 87 -11.45 12.88 5.57
CA SER A 87 -11.31 13.91 4.54
C SER A 87 -12.42 13.86 3.50
N GLU A 88 -12.77 12.67 3.01
CA GLU A 88 -13.66 12.48 1.87
C GLU A 88 -15.12 12.17 2.24
N GLY A 89 -15.39 11.53 3.37
CA GLY A 89 -16.74 11.14 3.78
C GLY A 89 -17.59 12.33 4.19
N LYS A 90 -18.10 13.11 3.24
CA LYS A 90 -18.89 14.32 3.46
C LYS A 90 -20.07 14.39 2.50
N GLU A 91 -21.14 15.07 2.90
CA GLU A 91 -22.31 15.34 2.06
C GLU A 91 -22.95 14.08 1.44
N ASN A 92 -22.86 12.96 2.15
CA ASN A 92 -23.27 11.62 1.69
C ASN A 92 -22.49 11.10 0.45
N LEU A 93 -21.32 11.64 0.21
CA LEU A 93 -20.39 11.27 -0.88
C LEU A 93 -19.05 10.82 -0.32
N GLY A 94 -18.25 10.20 -1.18
CA GLY A 94 -16.88 9.81 -0.90
C GLY A 94 -16.61 8.31 -1.13
N ILE A 95 -15.34 8.00 -1.35
CA ILE A 95 -14.84 6.64 -1.45
C ILE A 95 -14.61 6.11 -0.03
N TYR A 96 -15.15 4.94 0.28
CA TYR A 96 -14.91 4.28 1.57
C TYR A 96 -13.50 3.67 1.61
N PRO A 97 -12.61 4.09 2.52
CA PRO A 97 -11.26 3.55 2.62
C PRO A 97 -11.27 2.27 3.45
N ALA A 98 -10.83 1.18 2.86
CA ALA A 98 -10.56 -0.09 3.52
C ALA A 98 -9.10 -0.49 3.37
N SER A 99 -8.62 -1.46 4.13
CA SER A 99 -7.28 -2.03 3.94
C SER A 99 -7.27 -3.53 4.21
N VAL A 100 -6.31 -4.22 3.59
CA VAL A 100 -6.04 -5.65 3.81
C VAL A 100 -4.54 -5.90 3.90
N ASP A 101 -4.17 -6.87 4.72
CA ASP A 101 -2.80 -7.35 4.88
C ASP A 101 -2.66 -8.73 4.22
N PHE A 102 -2.21 -8.74 2.99
CA PHE A 102 -1.95 -9.99 2.27
C PHE A 102 -0.55 -10.53 2.67
N THR A 103 -0.36 -11.85 2.67
CA THR A 103 -1.28 -12.93 2.19
C THR A 103 -2.33 -13.37 3.23
N THR A 104 -2.27 -12.90 4.47
CA THR A 104 -3.18 -13.33 5.54
C THR A 104 -4.64 -13.15 5.14
N ASP A 105 -5.01 -11.96 4.70
CA ASP A 105 -6.41 -11.65 4.35
C ASP A 105 -6.86 -12.24 3.00
N LEU A 106 -5.99 -12.92 2.25
CA LEU A 106 -6.43 -13.72 1.09
C LEU A 106 -7.38 -14.86 1.50
N HIS A 107 -7.22 -15.37 2.74
CA HIS A 107 -8.08 -16.42 3.30
C HIS A 107 -9.40 -15.88 3.89
N SER A 108 -9.67 -14.59 3.75
CA SER A 108 -10.87 -13.92 4.23
C SER A 108 -11.40 -12.95 3.18
N MET A 109 -10.83 -11.76 3.14
CA MET A 109 -11.26 -10.68 2.22
C MET A 109 -10.93 -11.00 0.75
N GLY A 110 -9.91 -11.81 0.49
CA GLY A 110 -9.55 -12.21 -0.89
C GLY A 110 -10.70 -12.87 -1.64
N GLN A 111 -11.49 -13.72 -0.98
CA GLN A 111 -12.67 -14.34 -1.57
C GLN A 111 -13.71 -13.29 -1.99
N TRP A 112 -13.98 -12.31 -1.12
CA TRP A 112 -14.95 -11.27 -1.43
C TRP A 112 -14.47 -10.33 -2.55
N ILE A 113 -13.17 -10.00 -2.55
CA ILE A 113 -12.55 -9.19 -3.59
C ILE A 113 -12.67 -9.91 -4.94
N GLN A 114 -12.37 -11.22 -4.99
CA GLN A 114 -12.39 -12.01 -6.22
C GLN A 114 -13.81 -12.24 -6.75
N GLU A 115 -14.80 -12.53 -5.90
CA GLU A 115 -16.12 -13.03 -6.30
C GLU A 115 -17.30 -12.14 -5.85
N GLY A 116 -17.04 -11.10 -5.03
CA GLY A 116 -18.08 -10.21 -4.51
C GLY A 116 -18.55 -9.16 -5.52
N GLU A 117 -19.28 -8.16 -5.04
CA GLU A 117 -19.76 -7.04 -5.85
C GLU A 117 -18.63 -6.21 -6.45
N ARG A 118 -18.79 -5.79 -7.69
CA ARG A 118 -17.79 -4.98 -8.42
C ARG A 118 -17.83 -3.49 -8.06
N THR A 119 -18.09 -3.17 -6.79
CA THR A 119 -18.10 -1.81 -6.24
C THR A 119 -16.75 -1.34 -5.70
N ILE A 120 -15.73 -2.20 -5.77
CA ILE A 120 -14.39 -1.96 -5.23
C ILE A 120 -13.36 -1.71 -6.32
N PHE A 121 -12.24 -1.12 -5.91
CA PHE A 121 -10.95 -1.13 -6.61
C PHE A 121 -9.83 -1.24 -5.56
N GLU A 122 -8.66 -1.67 -6.00
CA GLU A 122 -7.50 -1.82 -5.14
C GLU A 122 -6.43 -0.79 -5.46
N THR A 123 -5.70 -0.38 -4.41
CA THR A 123 -4.42 0.33 -4.51
C THR A 123 -3.35 -0.50 -3.80
N VAL A 124 -2.48 -1.16 -4.55
CA VAL A 124 -1.41 -1.99 -4.00
C VAL A 124 -0.21 -1.12 -3.66
N LEU A 125 0.13 -1.08 -2.37
CA LEU A 125 1.35 -0.46 -1.88
C LEU A 125 2.48 -1.50 -1.89
N SER A 126 3.34 -1.41 -2.90
CA SER A 126 4.37 -2.38 -3.22
C SER A 126 5.74 -1.88 -2.79
N VAL A 127 6.55 -2.77 -2.19
CA VAL A 127 7.95 -2.50 -1.84
C VAL A 127 8.84 -3.28 -2.79
N ALA A 128 9.70 -2.59 -3.56
CA ALA A 128 10.51 -3.23 -4.60
C ALA A 128 11.64 -4.09 -4.01
N GLN A 129 12.31 -3.61 -2.96
CA GLN A 129 13.44 -4.29 -2.34
C GLN A 129 13.29 -4.40 -0.83
N MET A 130 13.57 -5.58 -0.29
CA MET A 130 13.59 -5.83 1.14
C MET A 130 14.98 -5.62 1.73
N LYS A 131 15.05 -4.93 2.87
CA LYS A 131 16.31 -4.68 3.58
C LYS A 131 16.97 -5.95 4.10
N HIS A 132 16.17 -6.94 4.48
CA HIS A 132 16.63 -8.22 5.01
C HIS A 132 16.08 -9.36 4.17
N THR A 133 16.89 -10.36 3.94
CA THR A 133 16.52 -11.53 3.15
C THR A 133 16.69 -12.80 3.98
N VAL A 134 15.73 -13.70 3.86
CA VAL A 134 15.75 -15.03 4.48
C VAL A 134 15.51 -16.04 3.38
N ASN A 135 16.38 -17.04 3.28
CA ASN A 135 16.19 -18.14 2.36
C ASN A 135 15.39 -19.25 3.01
N ILE A 136 14.50 -19.87 2.25
CA ILE A 136 13.72 -21.03 2.69
C ILE A 136 14.65 -22.22 2.80
N PRO A 137 14.77 -22.86 3.99
CA PRO A 137 15.61 -24.02 4.16
C PRO A 137 15.00 -25.27 3.47
N SER A 138 15.80 -26.26 3.20
CA SER A 138 15.31 -27.59 2.82
C SER A 138 14.94 -28.39 4.07
N ASP A 139 13.80 -29.04 4.04
CA ASP A 139 13.43 -30.04 5.04
C ASP A 139 13.75 -31.45 4.55
N LYS A 140 14.49 -32.23 5.36
CA LYS A 140 14.90 -33.59 5.00
C LYS A 140 13.72 -34.52 4.70
N ASP A 141 12.64 -34.37 5.47
CA ASP A 141 11.48 -35.24 5.37
C ASP A 141 10.39 -34.69 4.44
N ASN A 142 10.52 -33.42 4.03
CA ASN A 142 9.58 -32.73 3.13
C ASN A 142 8.10 -32.94 3.51
N LEU A 143 7.79 -32.86 4.82
CA LEU A 143 6.48 -33.18 5.36
C LEU A 143 5.37 -32.26 4.86
N ASP A 144 5.71 -31.01 4.55
CA ASP A 144 4.79 -30.00 4.01
C ASP A 144 4.73 -30.01 2.47
N GLY A 145 5.60 -30.76 1.80
CA GLY A 145 5.71 -30.80 0.34
C GLY A 145 6.31 -29.55 -0.28
N LEU A 146 6.89 -28.63 0.52
CA LEU A 146 7.34 -27.30 0.04
C LEU A 146 8.82 -27.22 -0.34
N ASN A 147 9.56 -28.34 -0.37
CA ASN A 147 10.98 -28.32 -0.76
C ASN A 147 11.26 -27.76 -2.17
N PHE A 148 10.25 -27.64 -3.03
CA PHE A 148 10.39 -26.96 -4.32
C PHE A 148 10.65 -25.44 -4.17
N LEU A 149 10.40 -24.87 -3.00
CA LEU A 149 10.74 -23.49 -2.64
C LEU A 149 12.12 -23.36 -1.98
N SER A 150 12.76 -24.47 -1.63
CA SER A 150 14.07 -24.47 -0.98
C SER A 150 15.09 -23.65 -1.75
N GLY A 151 15.86 -22.83 -1.02
CA GLY A 151 16.85 -21.91 -1.58
C GLY A 151 16.29 -20.60 -2.15
N LYS A 152 14.97 -20.49 -2.34
CA LYS A 152 14.34 -19.22 -2.73
C LYS A 152 14.25 -18.27 -1.55
N ARG A 153 14.27 -16.99 -1.81
CA ARG A 153 14.06 -15.96 -0.78
C ARG A 153 12.58 -15.83 -0.45
N VAL A 154 12.27 -15.68 0.84
CA VAL A 154 10.88 -15.48 1.30
C VAL A 154 10.25 -14.26 0.65
N ASP A 155 11.00 -13.17 0.51
CA ASP A 155 10.50 -11.95 -0.12
C ASP A 155 10.23 -12.10 -1.63
N GLU A 156 11.00 -12.94 -2.34
CA GLU A 156 10.71 -13.29 -3.74
C GLU A 156 9.41 -14.09 -3.87
N VAL A 157 9.19 -15.06 -2.98
CA VAL A 157 7.94 -15.83 -2.95
C VAL A 157 6.76 -14.91 -2.65
N ASN A 158 6.90 -14.01 -1.67
CA ASN A 158 5.88 -13.00 -1.35
C ASN A 158 5.60 -12.06 -2.53
N LYS A 159 6.65 -11.66 -3.28
CA LYS A 159 6.49 -10.81 -4.47
C LYS A 159 5.76 -11.53 -5.60
N MET A 160 5.95 -12.83 -5.75
CA MET A 160 5.18 -13.65 -6.70
C MET A 160 3.71 -13.77 -6.27
N ALA A 161 3.45 -13.88 -4.97
CA ALA A 161 2.09 -13.84 -4.44
C ALA A 161 1.41 -12.48 -4.72
N GLU A 162 2.12 -11.36 -4.52
CA GLU A 162 1.63 -10.02 -4.86
C GLU A 162 1.25 -9.94 -6.35
N LEU A 163 2.14 -10.35 -7.24
CA LEU A 163 1.90 -10.31 -8.69
C LEU A 163 0.73 -11.21 -9.10
N GLY A 164 0.70 -12.45 -8.62
CA GLY A 164 -0.35 -13.41 -8.93
C GLY A 164 -1.72 -12.94 -8.47
N THR A 165 -1.80 -12.35 -7.27
CA THR A 165 -3.04 -11.77 -6.72
C THR A 165 -3.52 -10.59 -7.56
N GLN A 166 -2.62 -9.66 -7.93
CA GLN A 166 -2.99 -8.53 -8.79
C GLN A 166 -3.56 -9.00 -10.14
N ILE A 167 -2.91 -9.96 -10.78
CA ILE A 167 -3.39 -10.53 -12.05
C ILE A 167 -4.78 -11.15 -11.87
N ALA A 168 -4.96 -12.00 -10.86
CA ALA A 168 -6.23 -12.67 -10.62
C ALA A 168 -7.38 -11.68 -10.36
N HIS A 169 -7.15 -10.66 -9.55
CA HIS A 169 -8.16 -9.64 -9.23
C HIS A 169 -8.51 -8.78 -10.45
N VAL A 170 -7.51 -8.39 -11.26
CA VAL A 170 -7.75 -7.65 -12.51
C VAL A 170 -8.55 -8.49 -13.51
N ASP A 171 -8.19 -9.76 -13.71
CA ASP A 171 -8.92 -10.70 -14.56
C ASP A 171 -10.35 -10.92 -14.04
N GLY A 172 -10.53 -10.86 -12.72
CA GLY A 172 -11.84 -10.89 -12.06
C GLY A 172 -12.65 -9.59 -12.17
N GLY A 173 -12.11 -8.54 -12.83
CA GLY A 173 -12.80 -7.27 -13.05
C GLY A 173 -12.68 -6.27 -11.89
N VAL A 174 -11.69 -6.43 -11.01
CA VAL A 174 -11.34 -5.47 -9.96
C VAL A 174 -10.22 -4.56 -10.45
N PRO A 175 -10.46 -3.27 -10.69
CA PRO A 175 -9.41 -2.33 -11.06
C PRO A 175 -8.32 -2.27 -9.99
N ASN A 176 -7.07 -2.23 -10.42
CA ASN A 176 -5.92 -2.28 -9.55
C ASN A 176 -4.95 -1.14 -9.89
N LEU A 177 -4.69 -0.29 -8.91
CA LEU A 177 -3.65 0.73 -8.96
C LEU A 177 -2.43 0.22 -8.20
N LYS A 178 -1.26 0.70 -8.56
CA LYS A 178 -0.02 0.34 -7.88
C LYS A 178 0.77 1.59 -7.50
N ILE A 179 1.13 1.70 -6.23
CA ILE A 179 2.12 2.64 -5.72
C ILE A 179 3.33 1.81 -5.31
N GLU A 180 4.45 2.02 -5.98
CA GLU A 180 5.69 1.30 -5.68
C GLU A 180 6.71 2.21 -5.04
N ILE A 181 7.24 1.80 -3.89
CA ILE A 181 8.39 2.43 -3.26
C ILE A 181 9.62 1.53 -3.43
N PRO A 182 10.83 2.10 -3.65
CA PRO A 182 12.04 1.32 -3.85
C PRO A 182 12.37 0.40 -2.66
N GLU A 183 12.23 0.92 -1.44
CA GLU A 183 12.47 0.18 -0.19
C GLU A 183 11.66 0.80 0.96
N LEU A 184 11.54 0.07 2.06
CA LEU A 184 10.92 0.60 3.27
C LEU A 184 11.96 1.36 4.11
N SER A 185 12.00 2.67 3.93
CA SER A 185 12.87 3.60 4.66
C SER A 185 12.13 4.88 5.04
N GLU A 186 12.71 5.66 5.93
CA GLU A 186 12.16 6.95 6.38
C GLU A 186 11.94 7.90 5.20
N LEU A 187 12.87 7.91 4.21
CA LEU A 187 12.76 8.74 3.01
C LEU A 187 11.47 8.43 2.24
N TYR A 188 11.25 7.16 1.91
CA TYR A 188 10.11 6.74 1.08
C TYR A 188 8.80 6.75 1.85
N LEU A 189 8.82 6.52 3.18
CA LEU A 189 7.64 6.76 4.02
C LEU A 189 7.29 8.25 4.06
N GLY A 190 8.28 9.13 4.13
CA GLY A 190 8.06 10.58 4.02
C GLY A 190 7.45 10.99 2.68
N GLN A 191 7.81 10.33 1.59
CA GLN A 191 7.19 10.56 0.27
C GLN A 191 5.75 10.07 0.17
N LEU A 192 5.38 9.03 0.94
CA LEU A 192 4.02 8.50 0.96
C LEU A 192 3.05 9.34 1.80
N ILE A 193 3.56 10.10 2.79
CA ILE A 193 2.78 10.99 3.67
C ILE A 193 2.37 12.26 2.96
#